data_0237946357841ede4838b1c2efd9a97f
#
_entry.id   0237946357841ede4838b1c2efd9a97f
#
_cell.length_a   1.000
_cell.length_b   1.000
_cell.length_c   1.000
_cell.angle_alpha   90.00
_cell.angle_beta   90.00
_cell.angle_gamma   90.00
#
_symmetry.space_group_name_H-M   'P 1'
#
loop_
_entity.id
_entity.type
_entity.pdbx_description
1 polymer ?
#
loop_
_entity_poly.entity_id
_entity_poly.type
_entity_poly.pdbx_seq_one_letter_code
_entity_poly.pdbx_strand_id
1 'polypeptide(L)'
;MNEALVIEQFELGPMENYIYFIGNKDTKELVVVDPAWDVDFIRDKAERAGYNIKAALITHGHADHTNGIEKLLDTHDIPVYVSRDEAEFYKPVGNNIKDVDPGFNLSLGSVSIDFLHTPGHTPGSQCFLTHGNLVAGDTLFLDGCGRCDMPGGDAELMFDTIHHRLMKLPD
;
A
#
# COMPACT_ATOMS: atom_id res chain seq x y z
N MET A 1 2.21 -15.42 -15.56
CA MET A 1 2.55 -15.11 -14.14
C MET A 1 4.06 -14.94 -14.02
N ASN A 2 4.54 -13.93 -13.27
CA ASN A 2 5.97 -13.81 -13.00
C ASN A 2 6.35 -14.84 -11.92
N GLU A 3 7.20 -15.80 -12.24
CA GLU A 3 7.60 -16.86 -11.30
C GLU A 3 8.38 -16.33 -10.08
N ALA A 4 8.97 -15.14 -10.17
CA ALA A 4 9.69 -14.51 -9.07
C ALA A 4 8.78 -13.78 -8.08
N LEU A 5 7.54 -13.46 -8.46
CA LEU A 5 6.60 -12.71 -7.63
C LEU A 5 6.23 -13.49 -6.36
N VAL A 6 6.26 -12.78 -5.24
CA VAL A 6 5.69 -13.21 -3.96
C VAL A 6 4.66 -12.18 -3.53
N ILE A 7 3.46 -12.63 -3.22
CA ILE A 7 2.43 -11.82 -2.54
C ILE A 7 1.98 -12.61 -1.33
N GLU A 8 2.00 -11.99 -0.19
CA GLU A 8 1.47 -12.54 1.06
C GLU A 8 0.56 -11.52 1.72
N GLN A 9 -0.64 -11.94 2.08
CA GLN A 9 -1.64 -11.14 2.77
C GLN A 9 -1.81 -11.67 4.19
N PHE A 10 -1.90 -10.79 5.17
CA PHE A 10 -2.19 -11.16 6.55
C PHE A 10 -2.93 -10.02 7.26
N GLU A 11 -3.84 -10.40 8.14
CA GLU A 11 -4.67 -9.48 8.90
C GLU A 11 -3.99 -9.09 10.21
N LEU A 12 -4.00 -7.80 10.55
CA LEU A 12 -3.47 -7.27 11.81
C LEU A 12 -4.39 -6.21 12.41
N GLY A 13 -4.39 -6.19 13.72
CA GLY A 13 -5.02 -5.14 14.51
C GLY A 13 -6.54 -5.29 14.70
N PRO A 14 -7.14 -4.41 15.50
CA PRO A 14 -8.55 -4.51 15.89
C PRO A 14 -9.52 -4.07 14.79
N MET A 15 -9.04 -3.49 13.70
CA MET A 15 -9.84 -3.04 12.56
C MET A 15 -9.80 -4.04 11.40
N GLU A 16 -9.15 -5.21 11.61
CA GLU A 16 -9.07 -6.28 10.62
C GLU A 16 -8.41 -5.83 9.31
N ASN A 17 -7.43 -4.89 9.40
CA ASN A 17 -6.71 -4.38 8.24
C ASN A 17 -5.81 -5.47 7.63
N TYR A 18 -5.77 -5.50 6.31
CA TYR A 18 -4.86 -6.37 5.59
C TYR A 18 -3.54 -5.68 5.29
N ILE A 19 -2.45 -6.28 5.77
CA ILE A 19 -1.08 -5.92 5.44
C ILE A 19 -0.61 -6.85 4.32
N TYR A 20 0.14 -6.32 3.36
CA TYR A 20 0.68 -7.15 2.28
C TYR A 20 2.19 -7.07 2.21
N PHE A 21 2.81 -8.21 1.91
CA PHE A 21 4.14 -8.26 1.34
C PHE A 21 4.04 -8.45 -0.17
N ILE A 22 4.75 -7.61 -0.91
CA ILE A 22 4.98 -7.79 -2.34
C ILE A 22 6.49 -7.93 -2.52
N GLY A 23 6.96 -9.04 -3.03
CA GLY A 23 8.39 -9.33 -3.05
C GLY A 23 8.85 -10.12 -4.27
N ASN A 24 10.16 -10.24 -4.36
CA ASN A 24 10.84 -11.02 -5.37
C ASN A 24 11.64 -12.15 -4.70
N LYS A 25 11.29 -13.41 -4.99
CA LYS A 25 11.92 -14.58 -4.37
C LYS A 25 13.39 -14.76 -4.77
N ASP A 26 13.80 -14.21 -5.94
CA ASP A 26 15.16 -14.37 -6.44
C ASP A 26 16.11 -13.36 -5.79
N THR A 27 15.67 -12.10 -5.61
CA THR A 27 16.47 -11.06 -4.93
C THR A 27 16.33 -11.09 -3.41
N LYS A 28 15.33 -11.80 -2.88
CA LYS A 28 14.98 -11.79 -1.44
C LYS A 28 14.64 -10.38 -0.91
N GLU A 29 14.09 -9.55 -1.76
CA GLU A 29 13.61 -8.22 -1.42
C GLU A 29 12.09 -8.19 -1.42
N LEU A 30 11.51 -7.43 -0.49
CA LEU A 30 10.08 -7.16 -0.45
C LEU A 30 9.79 -5.71 -0.06
N VAL A 31 8.59 -5.28 -0.37
CA VAL A 31 7.96 -4.09 0.20
C VAL A 31 6.81 -4.51 1.11
N VAL A 32 6.55 -3.73 2.14
CA VAL A 32 5.37 -3.86 3.00
C VAL A 32 4.35 -2.80 2.63
N VAL A 33 3.10 -3.20 2.44
CA VAL A 33 1.98 -2.27 2.20
C VAL A 33 1.24 -2.05 3.51
N ASP A 34 1.00 -0.78 3.85
CA ASP A 34 0.27 -0.31 5.03
C ASP A 34 0.79 -0.93 6.33
N PRO A 35 2.08 -0.70 6.69
CA PRO A 35 2.66 -1.25 7.91
C PRO A 35 2.03 -0.63 9.16
N ALA A 36 1.06 -1.31 9.73
CA ALA A 36 0.30 -0.83 10.88
C ALA A 36 0.26 -1.88 12.00
N TRP A 37 -0.13 -1.45 13.20
CA TRP A 37 -0.40 -2.26 14.39
C TRP A 37 0.82 -2.99 14.94
N ASP A 38 1.06 -4.23 14.54
CA ASP A 38 2.12 -5.09 15.09
C ASP A 38 3.34 -5.14 14.17
N VAL A 39 4.17 -4.11 14.25
CA VAL A 39 5.39 -3.99 13.45
C VAL A 39 6.42 -5.07 13.79
N ASP A 40 6.47 -5.53 15.04
CA ASP A 40 7.40 -6.61 15.41
C ASP A 40 7.02 -7.90 14.69
N PHE A 41 5.72 -8.20 14.62
CA PHE A 41 5.23 -9.34 13.84
C PHE A 41 5.58 -9.19 12.34
N ILE A 42 5.38 -7.99 11.76
CA ILE A 42 5.70 -7.72 10.35
C ILE A 42 7.18 -7.99 10.06
N ARG A 43 8.08 -7.47 10.91
CA ARG A 43 9.52 -7.65 10.78
C ARG A 43 9.94 -9.11 10.93
N ASP A 44 9.50 -9.74 12.01
CA ASP A 44 9.80 -11.15 12.30
C ASP A 44 9.34 -12.07 11.17
N LYS A 45 8.17 -11.77 10.58
CA LYS A 45 7.62 -12.55 9.48
C LYS A 45 8.49 -12.43 8.22
N ALA A 46 8.92 -11.22 7.86
CA ALA A 46 9.82 -10.99 6.74
C ALA A 46 11.17 -11.67 6.96
N GLU A 47 11.77 -11.53 8.15
CA GLU A 47 13.07 -12.11 8.50
C GLU A 47 13.04 -13.65 8.47
N ARG A 48 12.02 -14.27 9.08
CA ARG A 48 11.87 -15.75 9.08
C ARG A 48 11.68 -16.31 7.68
N ALA A 49 11.05 -15.55 6.79
CA ALA A 49 10.91 -15.91 5.38
C ALA A 49 12.20 -15.64 4.56
N GLY A 50 13.22 -15.04 5.17
CA GLY A 50 14.50 -14.72 4.56
C GLY A 50 14.46 -13.55 3.60
N TYR A 51 13.55 -12.58 3.82
CA TYR A 51 13.41 -11.36 3.01
C TYR A 51 13.91 -10.12 3.72
N ASN A 52 14.39 -9.16 2.92
CA ASN A 52 14.76 -7.83 3.34
C ASN A 52 13.66 -6.84 2.94
N ILE A 53 13.13 -6.08 3.91
CA ILE A 53 12.18 -5.00 3.64
C ILE A 53 12.94 -3.83 3.01
N LYS A 54 12.56 -3.43 1.80
CA LYS A 54 13.23 -2.37 1.01
C LYS A 54 12.47 -1.05 0.98
N ALA A 55 11.16 -1.10 1.22
CA ALA A 55 10.30 0.07 1.26
C ALA A 55 8.99 -0.24 1.98
N ALA A 56 8.30 0.81 2.42
CA ALA A 56 6.89 0.76 2.76
C ALA A 56 6.07 1.50 1.69
N LEU A 57 4.92 0.94 1.32
CA LEU A 57 3.97 1.55 0.40
C LEU A 57 2.69 1.86 1.17
N ILE A 58 2.16 3.07 1.02
CA ILE A 58 0.98 3.51 1.76
C ILE A 58 -0.18 3.68 0.79
N THR A 59 -1.26 2.92 1.00
CA THR A 59 -2.46 3.05 0.16
C THR A 59 -3.16 4.38 0.39
N HIS A 60 -3.24 4.82 1.65
CA HIS A 60 -3.78 6.12 2.06
C HIS A 60 -3.35 6.45 3.49
N GLY A 61 -3.56 7.68 3.92
CA GLY A 61 -2.94 8.21 5.14
C GLY A 61 -3.72 8.01 6.44
N HIS A 62 -4.80 7.21 6.50
CA HIS A 62 -5.49 6.96 7.76
C HIS A 62 -4.59 6.25 8.77
N ALA A 63 -4.80 6.56 10.05
CA ALA A 63 -3.91 6.13 11.12
C ALA A 63 -3.83 4.60 11.26
N ASP A 64 -4.88 3.89 10.98
CA ASP A 64 -4.94 2.44 11.03
C ASP A 64 -4.16 1.75 9.89
N HIS A 65 -3.73 2.49 8.87
CA HIS A 65 -2.83 2.04 7.80
C HIS A 65 -1.38 2.55 7.99
N THR A 66 -1.17 3.55 8.84
CA THR A 66 0.11 4.26 8.96
C THR A 66 0.72 4.25 10.35
N ASN A 67 0.00 3.80 11.39
CA ASN A 67 0.43 3.90 12.80
C ASN A 67 1.69 3.07 13.14
N GLY A 68 2.13 2.18 12.27
CA GLY A 68 3.35 1.41 12.44
C GLY A 68 4.60 2.00 11.75
N ILE A 69 4.45 3.07 10.94
CA ILE A 69 5.55 3.60 10.13
C ILE A 69 6.72 4.04 11.01
N GLU A 70 6.48 4.83 12.05
CA GLU A 70 7.54 5.32 12.95
C GLU A 70 8.34 4.16 13.54
N LYS A 71 7.65 3.17 14.10
CA LYS A 71 8.27 1.98 14.68
C LYS A 71 9.04 1.14 13.64
N LEU A 72 8.55 1.07 12.40
CA LEU A 72 9.27 0.38 11.32
C LEU A 72 10.58 1.11 10.99
N LEU A 73 10.53 2.43 10.92
CA LEU A 73 11.69 3.27 10.61
C LEU A 73 12.73 3.33 11.74
N ASP A 74 12.37 3.03 12.99
CA ASP A 74 13.35 2.90 14.10
C ASP A 74 14.42 1.82 13.83
N THR A 75 14.11 0.85 12.99
CA THR A 75 14.98 -0.30 12.71
C THR A 75 15.32 -0.47 11.23
N HIS A 76 14.62 0.21 10.35
CA HIS A 76 14.82 0.12 8.89
C HIS A 76 14.92 1.52 8.30
N ASP A 77 16.11 1.86 7.79
CA ASP A 77 16.30 3.10 7.01
C ASP A 77 15.85 2.87 5.56
N ILE A 78 14.54 2.91 5.35
CA ILE A 78 13.89 2.63 4.07
C ILE A 78 12.97 3.77 3.65
N PRO A 79 12.73 3.98 2.35
CA PRO A 79 11.72 4.94 1.89
C PRO A 79 10.29 4.45 2.20
N VAL A 80 9.42 5.40 2.51
CA VAL A 80 7.97 5.23 2.66
C VAL A 80 7.29 6.02 1.55
N TYR A 81 6.69 5.33 0.59
CA TYR A 81 6.06 5.95 -0.57
C TYR A 81 4.59 6.28 -0.28
N VAL A 82 4.25 7.57 -0.39
CA VAL A 82 2.92 8.13 -0.16
C VAL A 82 2.48 8.90 -1.38
N SER A 83 1.21 8.88 -1.72
CA SER A 83 0.68 9.70 -2.81
C SER A 83 0.92 11.19 -2.54
N ARG A 84 1.41 11.92 -3.54
CA ARG A 84 1.53 13.39 -3.47
C ARG A 84 0.19 14.08 -3.23
N ASP A 85 -0.88 13.50 -3.76
CA ASP A 85 -2.23 14.04 -3.68
C ASP A 85 -2.92 13.76 -2.33
N GLU A 86 -2.24 13.04 -1.40
CA GLU A 86 -2.80 12.80 -0.07
C GLU A 86 -2.92 14.11 0.71
N ALA A 87 -4.02 14.25 1.45
CA ALA A 87 -4.26 15.42 2.29
C ALA A 87 -3.15 15.56 3.35
N GLU A 88 -2.62 16.77 3.52
CA GLU A 88 -1.50 17.04 4.44
C GLU A 88 -1.74 16.54 5.87
N PHE A 89 -3.01 16.60 6.33
CA PHE A 89 -3.37 16.14 7.67
C PHE A 89 -3.41 14.60 7.82
N TYR A 90 -3.33 13.87 6.71
CA TYR A 90 -3.24 12.41 6.69
C TYR A 90 -1.82 11.92 6.38
N LYS A 91 -0.95 12.76 5.84
CA LYS A 91 0.40 12.33 5.48
C LYS A 91 1.24 12.00 6.72
N PRO A 92 1.90 10.84 6.75
CA PRO A 92 2.94 10.59 7.73
C PRO A 92 4.09 11.58 7.55
N VAL A 93 4.78 11.91 8.64
CA VAL A 93 5.86 12.91 8.66
C VAL A 93 7.20 12.23 8.90
N GLY A 94 8.23 12.63 8.19
CA GLY A 94 9.59 12.13 8.40
C GLY A 94 10.48 12.25 7.16
N ASN A 95 11.77 12.12 7.35
CA ASN A 95 12.78 12.25 6.28
C ASN A 95 12.69 11.10 5.24
N ASN A 96 12.15 9.96 5.64
CA ASN A 96 12.00 8.78 4.81
C ASN A 96 10.75 8.85 3.92
N ILE A 97 9.83 9.79 4.18
CA ILE A 97 8.61 9.94 3.40
C ILE A 97 8.96 10.45 1.99
N LYS A 98 8.43 9.77 0.98
CA LYS A 98 8.64 10.08 -0.44
C LYS A 98 7.28 10.27 -1.09
N ASP A 99 6.97 11.50 -1.44
CA ASP A 99 5.80 11.79 -2.27
C ASP A 99 6.00 11.19 -3.67
N VAL A 100 5.00 10.48 -4.16
CA VAL A 100 4.98 9.93 -5.51
C VAL A 100 3.82 10.48 -6.32
N ASP A 101 4.07 10.70 -7.59
CA ASP A 101 3.05 11.12 -8.55
C ASP A 101 2.22 9.92 -9.04
N PRO A 102 0.96 10.13 -9.48
CA PRO A 102 0.19 9.11 -10.16
C PRO A 102 0.95 8.44 -11.31
N GLY A 103 0.94 7.11 -11.35
CA GLY A 103 1.68 6.34 -12.37
C GLY A 103 3.14 6.08 -12.03
N PHE A 104 3.57 6.38 -10.80
CA PHE A 104 4.87 5.94 -10.32
C PHE A 104 4.97 4.41 -10.40
N ASN A 105 6.17 3.91 -10.69
CA ASN A 105 6.47 2.49 -10.74
C ASN A 105 7.68 2.18 -9.87
N LEU A 106 7.57 1.13 -9.07
CA LEU A 106 8.66 0.60 -8.27
C LEU A 106 9.04 -0.80 -8.75
N SER A 107 10.32 -1.08 -8.88
CA SER A 107 10.81 -2.39 -9.30
C SER A 107 11.64 -3.07 -8.20
N LEU A 108 11.35 -4.33 -7.95
CA LEU A 108 12.15 -5.26 -7.15
C LEU A 108 12.68 -6.36 -8.08
N GLY A 109 13.84 -6.13 -8.69
CA GLY A 109 14.34 -6.99 -9.75
C GLY A 109 13.36 -7.10 -10.92
N SER A 110 12.83 -8.31 -11.19
CA SER A 110 11.83 -8.55 -12.25
C SER A 110 10.38 -8.29 -11.83
N VAL A 111 10.12 -7.96 -10.56
CA VAL A 111 8.79 -7.64 -10.06
C VAL A 111 8.56 -6.14 -10.16
N SER A 112 7.54 -5.74 -10.92
CA SER A 112 7.13 -4.35 -11.12
C SER A 112 5.83 -4.09 -10.36
N ILE A 113 5.75 -2.95 -9.68
CA ILE A 113 4.59 -2.49 -8.90
C ILE A 113 4.17 -1.13 -9.44
N ASP A 114 3.00 -1.07 -10.06
CA ASP A 114 2.43 0.16 -10.59
C ASP A 114 1.54 0.83 -9.53
N PHE A 115 1.71 2.12 -9.32
CA PHE A 115 0.94 2.93 -8.39
C PHE A 115 -0.23 3.58 -9.13
N LEU A 116 -1.43 3.13 -8.83
CA LEU A 116 -2.65 3.63 -9.44
C LEU A 116 -3.32 4.63 -8.49
N HIS A 117 -3.42 5.88 -8.89
CA HIS A 117 -4.18 6.88 -8.13
C HIS A 117 -5.67 6.55 -8.19
N THR A 118 -6.27 6.28 -7.02
CA THR A 118 -7.65 5.80 -6.87
C THR A 118 -8.41 6.63 -5.81
N PRO A 119 -8.58 7.95 -6.05
CA PRO A 119 -9.17 8.85 -5.07
C PRO A 119 -10.65 8.54 -4.82
N GLY A 120 -11.14 8.95 -3.66
CA GLY A 120 -12.55 8.83 -3.25
C GLY A 120 -12.67 8.51 -1.77
N HIS A 121 -11.94 7.54 -1.24
CA HIS A 121 -11.85 7.30 0.21
C HIS A 121 -11.02 8.39 0.88
N THR A 122 -9.84 8.69 0.34
CA THR A 122 -9.06 9.91 0.58
C THR A 122 -8.66 10.54 -0.75
N PRO A 123 -8.21 11.82 -0.79
CA PRO A 123 -7.75 12.45 -2.03
C PRO A 123 -6.55 11.75 -2.65
N GLY A 124 -5.67 11.19 -1.81
CA GLY A 124 -4.46 10.53 -2.23
C GLY A 124 -4.52 9.02 -2.24
N SER A 125 -5.69 8.41 -2.05
CA SER A 125 -5.84 6.97 -2.11
C SER A 125 -5.22 6.39 -3.38
N GLN A 126 -4.50 5.28 -3.23
CA GLN A 126 -3.85 4.59 -4.34
C GLN A 126 -3.90 3.07 -4.15
N CYS A 127 -3.99 2.37 -5.27
CA CYS A 127 -3.87 0.92 -5.33
C CYS A 127 -2.51 0.53 -5.92
N PHE A 128 -2.05 -0.66 -5.61
CA PHE A 128 -0.81 -1.21 -6.16
C PHE A 128 -1.13 -2.39 -7.05
N LEU A 129 -0.80 -2.26 -8.35
CA LEU A 129 -0.99 -3.32 -9.34
C LEU A 129 0.36 -3.99 -9.62
N THR A 130 0.40 -5.30 -9.49
CA THR A 130 1.59 -6.09 -9.81
C THR A 130 1.22 -7.42 -10.46
N HIS A 131 1.66 -7.62 -11.70
CA HIS A 131 1.47 -8.86 -12.46
C HIS A 131 0.03 -9.44 -12.42
N GLY A 132 -0.99 -8.56 -12.55
CA GLY A 132 -2.39 -8.95 -12.53
C GLY A 132 -3.02 -9.08 -11.14
N ASN A 133 -2.28 -8.75 -10.07
CA ASN A 133 -2.81 -8.69 -8.70
C ASN A 133 -2.95 -7.23 -8.27
N LEU A 134 -4.08 -6.89 -7.66
CA LEU A 134 -4.38 -5.56 -7.16
C LEU A 134 -4.45 -5.56 -5.64
N VAL A 135 -3.64 -4.73 -5.00
CA VAL A 135 -3.75 -4.40 -3.59
C VAL A 135 -4.48 -3.06 -3.49
N ALA A 136 -5.68 -3.07 -2.98
CA ALA A 136 -6.63 -1.97 -3.14
C ALA A 136 -6.78 -1.05 -1.91
N GLY A 137 -6.22 -1.42 -0.76
CA GLY A 137 -6.50 -0.70 0.50
C GLY A 137 -8.00 -0.51 0.69
N ASP A 138 -8.40 0.69 1.11
CA ASP A 138 -9.81 1.03 1.33
C ASP A 138 -10.52 1.54 0.06
N THR A 139 -9.92 1.39 -1.11
CA THR A 139 -10.60 1.73 -2.37
C THR A 139 -11.64 0.68 -2.74
N LEU A 140 -11.32 -0.62 -2.60
CA LEU A 140 -12.20 -1.70 -3.03
C LEU A 140 -12.12 -2.89 -2.07
N PHE A 141 -13.27 -3.37 -1.62
CA PHE A 141 -13.46 -4.57 -0.80
C PHE A 141 -14.19 -5.66 -1.59
N LEU A 142 -14.23 -6.87 -1.05
CA LEU A 142 -14.98 -7.98 -1.66
C LEU A 142 -16.48 -7.64 -1.82
N ASP A 143 -17.06 -6.96 -0.83
CA ASP A 143 -18.50 -6.65 -0.78
C ASP A 143 -18.77 -5.14 -0.76
N GLY A 144 -17.87 -4.29 -1.28
CA GLY A 144 -18.07 -2.85 -1.30
C GLY A 144 -16.80 -2.03 -1.52
N CYS A 145 -16.79 -0.84 -0.96
CA CYS A 145 -15.66 0.08 -1.01
C CYS A 145 -15.52 0.85 0.31
N GLY A 146 -14.41 1.51 0.51
CA GLY A 146 -14.17 2.39 1.65
C GLY A 146 -15.20 3.51 1.75
N ARG A 147 -15.48 3.96 2.96
CA ARG A 147 -16.39 5.08 3.21
C ARG A 147 -15.82 6.38 2.63
N CYS A 148 -16.71 7.27 2.20
CA CYS A 148 -16.36 8.55 1.57
C CYS A 148 -16.89 9.76 2.34
N ASP A 149 -17.36 9.57 3.56
CA ASP A 149 -17.95 10.61 4.42
C ASP A 149 -16.96 11.17 5.45
N MET A 150 -15.70 10.79 5.39
CA MET A 150 -14.60 11.34 6.20
C MET A 150 -13.99 12.58 5.51
N PRO A 151 -13.25 13.43 6.26
CA PRO A 151 -12.58 14.58 5.67
C PRO A 151 -11.73 14.22 4.45
N GLY A 152 -11.96 14.86 3.31
CA GLY A 152 -11.29 14.56 2.05
C GLY A 152 -11.92 13.43 1.23
N GLY A 153 -12.92 12.72 1.78
CA GLY A 153 -13.65 11.69 1.04
C GLY A 153 -14.62 12.30 0.02
N ASP A 154 -14.83 11.59 -1.11
CA ASP A 154 -15.70 12.01 -2.21
C ASP A 154 -16.30 10.77 -2.89
N ALA A 155 -17.62 10.61 -2.75
CA ALA A 155 -18.33 9.46 -3.28
C ALA A 155 -18.45 9.46 -4.82
N GLU A 156 -18.45 10.63 -5.46
CA GLU A 156 -18.48 10.74 -6.93
C GLU A 156 -17.12 10.32 -7.50
N LEU A 157 -16.02 10.78 -6.88
CA LEU A 157 -14.67 10.33 -7.24
C LEU A 157 -14.48 8.83 -6.99
N MET A 158 -15.02 8.28 -5.90
CA MET A 158 -14.98 6.83 -5.65
C MET A 158 -15.70 6.05 -6.74
N PHE A 159 -16.89 6.52 -7.15
CA PHE A 159 -17.63 5.92 -8.26
C PHE A 159 -16.81 5.94 -9.55
N ASP A 160 -16.22 7.08 -9.90
CA ASP A 160 -15.38 7.23 -11.10
C ASP A 160 -14.12 6.34 -11.02
N THR A 161 -13.49 6.27 -9.86
CA THR A 161 -12.33 5.41 -9.60
C THR A 161 -12.67 3.95 -9.88
N ILE A 162 -13.76 3.44 -9.30
CA ILE A 162 -14.15 2.03 -9.46
C ILE A 162 -14.55 1.77 -10.92
N HIS A 163 -15.49 2.55 -11.47
CA HIS A 163 -16.13 2.24 -12.77
C HIS A 163 -15.26 2.65 -13.97
N HIS A 164 -14.47 3.70 -13.86
CA HIS A 164 -13.73 4.25 -14.99
C HIS A 164 -12.24 3.96 -14.95
N ARG A 165 -11.71 3.44 -13.83
CA ARG A 165 -10.30 3.04 -13.71
C ARG A 165 -10.17 1.55 -13.37
N LEU A 166 -10.67 1.09 -12.21
CA LEU A 166 -10.42 -0.29 -11.76
C LEU A 166 -11.14 -1.33 -12.62
N MET A 167 -12.41 -1.12 -12.99
CA MET A 167 -13.16 -2.04 -13.87
C MET A 167 -12.62 -2.13 -15.31
N LYS A 168 -11.65 -1.29 -15.68
CA LYS A 168 -10.98 -1.36 -16.99
C LYS A 168 -9.65 -2.11 -16.95
N LEU A 169 -9.21 -2.50 -15.75
CA LEU A 169 -8.04 -3.36 -15.64
C LEU A 169 -8.35 -4.72 -16.30
N PRO A 170 -7.35 -5.34 -16.95
CA PRO A 170 -7.53 -6.67 -17.51
C PRO A 170 -7.78 -7.70 -16.41
N ASP A 171 -8.59 -8.74 -16.74
CA ASP A 171 -8.87 -9.88 -15.87
C ASP A 171 -7.62 -10.74 -15.62
#